data_be1b8ad3645fbb5e8a893c9ef6664425
#
_entry.id   be1b8ad3645fbb5e8a893c9ef6664425
#
_cell.length_a   1.000
_cell.length_b   1.000
_cell.length_c   1.000
_cell.angle_alpha   90.00
_cell.angle_beta   90.00
_cell.angle_gamma   90.00
#
_symmetry.space_group_name_H-M   'P 1'
#
loop_
_entity.id
_entity.type
_entity.pdbx_description
1 polymer ?
#
loop_
_entity_poly.entity_id
_entity_poly.type
_entity_poly.pdbx_seq_one_letter_code
_entity_poly.pdbx_strand_id
1 'polypeptide(L)'
;MMEKQHNRGQEGAGLACLKMHAVPGEEFIFRERALGAGGIEAIFENVKEKVQKYTPEQTQDIDYITHHLPYAGEIYMGHLRYSTTGKSGLSYVHPFLRRSNWRAKNLCICANFNMTNVPEIFGSIATKGQHPRMMSDTYILLEQLGHRLDRESE
;
A
#
# COMPACT_ATOMS: atom_id res chain seq x y z
N MET A 1 8.46 8.65 -12.47
CA MET A 1 9.41 7.53 -12.27
C MET A 1 8.82 6.19 -12.69
N MET A 2 7.61 5.83 -12.29
CA MET A 2 6.95 4.56 -12.67
C MET A 2 6.84 4.39 -14.19
N GLU A 3 6.42 5.41 -14.91
CA GLU A 3 6.30 5.38 -16.39
C GLU A 3 7.62 5.06 -17.11
N LYS A 4 8.75 5.53 -16.55
CA LYS A 4 10.08 5.22 -17.14
C LYS A 4 10.51 3.77 -16.96
N GLN A 5 9.77 3.01 -16.16
CA GLN A 5 10.01 1.60 -15.90
C GLN A 5 8.87 0.71 -16.45
N HIS A 6 8.08 1.20 -17.41
CA HIS A 6 6.90 0.53 -17.93
C HIS A 6 7.17 -0.86 -18.55
N ASN A 7 8.40 -1.17 -18.93
CA ASN A 7 8.81 -2.51 -19.37
C ASN A 7 8.81 -3.54 -18.22
N ARG A 8 8.71 -3.08 -16.97
CA ARG A 8 8.47 -3.89 -15.78
C ARG A 8 7.05 -3.60 -15.31
N GLY A 9 6.36 -4.54 -14.74
CA GLY A 9 5.01 -4.31 -14.23
C GLY A 9 3.89 -4.66 -15.20
N GLN A 10 4.15 -5.54 -16.14
CA GLN A 10 3.12 -6.02 -17.08
C GLN A 10 1.96 -6.75 -16.39
N GLU A 11 2.10 -7.14 -15.14
CA GLU A 11 1.07 -7.85 -14.39
C GLU A 11 0.31 -6.96 -13.41
N GLY A 12 0.83 -5.80 -13.11
CA GLY A 12 0.16 -4.87 -12.23
C GLY A 12 1.07 -3.76 -11.71
N ALA A 13 0.45 -2.76 -11.15
CA ALA A 13 1.12 -1.63 -10.54
C ALA A 13 0.40 -1.21 -9.25
N GLY A 14 1.13 -0.59 -8.34
CA GLY A 14 0.58 -0.05 -7.12
C GLY A 14 1.27 1.23 -6.70
N LEU A 15 0.50 2.10 -6.08
CA LEU A 15 0.93 3.37 -5.53
C LEU A 15 0.38 3.52 -4.13
N ALA A 16 1.23 3.94 -3.20
CA ALA A 16 0.81 4.45 -1.91
C ALA A 16 1.35 5.87 -1.71
N CYS A 17 0.57 6.68 -1.02
CA CYS A 17 0.91 8.03 -0.63
C CYS A 17 0.71 8.17 0.88
N LEU A 18 1.69 8.67 1.58
CA LEU A 18 1.61 9.01 3.00
C LEU A 18 1.52 10.52 3.16
N LYS A 19 0.47 10.96 3.84
CA LYS A 19 0.24 12.34 4.23
C LYS A 19 0.61 12.54 5.70
N MET A 20 1.74 13.19 5.96
CA MET A 20 2.26 13.36 7.33
C MET A 20 1.45 14.35 8.15
N HIS A 21 0.89 15.37 7.49
CA HIS A 21 0.13 16.46 8.11
C HIS A 21 -1.39 16.27 8.04
N ALA A 22 -1.86 15.05 7.75
CA ALA A 22 -3.29 14.77 7.77
C ALA A 22 -3.90 15.05 9.14
N VAL A 23 -5.10 15.60 9.15
CA VAL A 23 -5.85 15.89 10.39
C VAL A 23 -6.07 14.59 11.18
N PRO A 24 -5.92 14.63 12.52
CA PRO A 24 -6.21 13.47 13.35
C PRO A 24 -7.62 12.93 13.12
N GLY A 25 -7.73 11.61 12.92
CA GLY A 25 -8.99 10.95 12.61
C GLY A 25 -9.30 10.80 11.11
N GLU A 26 -8.60 11.52 10.24
CA GLU A 26 -8.70 11.34 8.79
C GLU A 26 -7.72 10.28 8.27
N GLU A 27 -7.97 9.79 7.06
CA GLU A 27 -7.08 8.88 6.37
C GLU A 27 -5.77 9.60 6.00
N PHE A 28 -4.64 8.95 6.25
CA PHE A 28 -3.31 9.50 5.99
C PHE A 28 -2.43 8.60 5.14
N ILE A 29 -2.83 7.36 4.88
CA ILE A 29 -2.19 6.46 3.91
C ILE A 29 -3.21 6.12 2.85
N PHE A 30 -2.98 6.57 1.64
CA PHE A 30 -3.80 6.34 0.47
C PHE A 30 -3.12 5.31 -0.43
N ARG A 31 -3.87 4.37 -0.98
CA ARG A 31 -3.33 3.31 -1.83
C ARG A 31 -4.23 3.05 -3.03
N GLU A 32 -3.61 2.94 -4.20
CA GLU A 32 -4.21 2.42 -5.43
C GLU A 32 -3.42 1.24 -5.96
N ARG A 33 -4.13 0.27 -6.52
CA ARG A 33 -3.54 -0.90 -7.16
C ARG A 33 -4.35 -1.26 -8.40
N ALA A 34 -3.67 -1.70 -9.45
CA ALA A 34 -4.31 -2.17 -10.68
C ALA A 34 -3.56 -3.37 -11.26
N LEU A 35 -4.28 -4.23 -11.96
CA LEU A 35 -3.75 -5.39 -12.68
C LEU A 35 -3.47 -5.05 -14.15
N GLY A 36 -2.56 -5.80 -14.74
CA GLY A 36 -2.29 -5.78 -16.17
C GLY A 36 -1.28 -4.73 -16.60
N ALA A 37 -0.99 -4.74 -17.89
CA ALA A 37 0.00 -3.86 -18.51
C ALA A 37 -0.38 -2.37 -18.44
N GLY A 38 -1.69 -2.06 -18.43
CA GLY A 38 -2.22 -0.70 -18.25
C GLY A 38 -2.39 -0.29 -16.78
N GLY A 39 -1.73 -0.98 -15.84
CA GLY A 39 -1.90 -0.73 -14.41
C GLY A 39 -1.46 0.65 -13.97
N ILE A 40 -0.43 1.21 -14.58
CA ILE A 40 0.06 2.56 -14.25
C ILE A 40 -0.98 3.61 -14.61
N GLU A 41 -1.49 3.57 -15.84
CA GLU A 41 -2.52 4.48 -16.31
C GLU A 41 -3.79 4.37 -15.48
N ALA A 42 -4.23 3.15 -15.18
CA ALA A 42 -5.40 2.89 -14.34
C ALA A 42 -5.26 3.49 -12.94
N ILE A 43 -4.09 3.39 -12.31
CA ILE A 43 -3.81 4.00 -11.01
C ILE A 43 -3.96 5.52 -11.08
N PHE A 44 -3.36 6.16 -12.07
CA PHE A 44 -3.41 7.62 -12.16
C PHE A 44 -4.80 8.13 -12.52
N GLU A 45 -5.57 7.40 -13.35
CA GLU A 45 -6.99 7.73 -13.58
C GLU A 45 -7.82 7.61 -12.28
N ASN A 46 -7.64 6.55 -11.51
CA ASN A 46 -8.31 6.40 -10.22
C ASN A 46 -7.96 7.53 -9.24
N VAL A 47 -6.70 7.93 -9.17
CA VAL A 47 -6.26 9.06 -8.35
C VAL A 47 -6.92 10.36 -8.82
N LYS A 48 -6.92 10.61 -10.13
CA LYS A 48 -7.54 11.78 -10.75
C LYS A 48 -9.03 11.85 -10.45
N GLU A 49 -9.77 10.75 -10.60
CA GLU A 49 -11.21 10.69 -10.27
C GLU A 49 -11.47 11.04 -8.80
N LYS A 50 -10.60 10.61 -7.89
CA LYS A 50 -10.73 10.93 -6.46
C LYS A 50 -10.47 12.40 -6.18
N VAL A 51 -9.47 12.98 -6.83
CA VAL A 51 -9.13 14.40 -6.68
C VAL A 51 -10.16 15.32 -7.33
N GLN A 52 -10.74 14.94 -8.48
CA GLN A 52 -11.77 15.70 -9.18
C GLN A 52 -13.07 15.91 -8.39
N LYS A 53 -13.27 15.19 -7.28
CA LYS A 53 -14.41 15.40 -6.38
C LYS A 53 -14.30 16.66 -5.52
N TYR A 54 -13.12 17.25 -5.47
CA TYR A 54 -12.85 18.47 -4.70
C TYR A 54 -13.05 19.71 -5.55
N THR A 55 -13.46 20.81 -4.90
CA THR A 55 -13.72 22.06 -5.61
C THR A 55 -12.41 22.73 -6.06
N PRO A 56 -12.47 23.64 -7.07
CA PRO A 56 -11.30 24.41 -7.46
C PRO A 56 -10.67 25.19 -6.29
N GLU A 57 -11.49 25.74 -5.41
CA GLU A 57 -11.03 26.46 -4.22
C GLU A 57 -10.22 25.55 -3.30
N GLN A 58 -10.69 24.32 -3.05
CA GLN A 58 -10.01 23.33 -2.22
C GLN A 58 -8.70 22.86 -2.86
N THR A 59 -8.65 22.74 -4.19
CA THR A 59 -7.45 22.28 -4.91
C THR A 59 -6.43 23.38 -5.16
N GLN A 60 -6.76 24.63 -4.85
CA GLN A 60 -5.85 25.78 -4.93
C GLN A 60 -5.42 26.28 -3.55
N ASP A 61 -6.07 25.84 -2.48
CA ASP A 61 -5.72 26.18 -1.10
C ASP A 61 -4.63 25.25 -0.60
N ILE A 62 -3.43 25.79 -0.37
CA ILE A 62 -2.26 25.03 0.08
C ILE A 62 -2.50 24.39 1.45
N ASP A 63 -3.19 25.08 2.34
CA ASP A 63 -3.51 24.55 3.67
C ASP A 63 -4.47 23.37 3.58
N TYR A 64 -5.52 23.49 2.76
CA TYR A 64 -6.43 22.40 2.48
C TYR A 64 -5.74 21.20 1.81
N ILE A 65 -4.90 21.44 0.80
CA ILE A 65 -4.12 20.41 0.11
C ILE A 65 -3.24 19.66 1.12
N THR A 66 -2.54 20.39 1.98
CA THR A 66 -1.62 19.79 2.95
C THR A 66 -2.33 18.88 3.94
N HIS A 67 -3.51 19.25 4.41
CA HIS A 67 -4.19 18.55 5.50
C HIS A 67 -5.26 17.55 5.04
N HIS A 68 -5.93 17.80 3.91
CA HIS A 68 -7.14 17.07 3.54
C HIS A 68 -7.09 16.37 2.18
N LEU A 69 -6.38 16.92 1.18
CA LEU A 69 -6.45 16.40 -0.18
C LEU A 69 -5.78 15.01 -0.28
N PRO A 70 -6.51 13.95 -0.69
CA PRO A 70 -5.93 12.63 -0.86
C PRO A 70 -4.84 12.64 -1.95
N TYR A 71 -3.84 11.78 -1.78
CA TYR A 71 -2.69 11.66 -2.67
C TYR A 71 -1.80 12.91 -2.81
N ALA A 72 -2.07 13.97 -2.08
CA ALA A 72 -1.17 15.12 -1.94
C ALA A 72 -0.42 15.00 -0.62
N GLY A 73 0.50 14.09 -0.56
CA GLY A 73 1.31 13.80 0.63
C GLY A 73 2.81 13.98 0.39
N GLU A 74 3.59 13.66 1.40
CA GLU A 74 5.03 13.91 1.41
C GLU A 74 5.86 12.69 0.99
N ILE A 75 5.31 11.48 1.15
CA ILE A 75 6.02 10.25 0.81
C ILE A 75 5.18 9.43 -0.16
N TYR A 76 5.82 9.00 -1.24
CA TYR A 76 5.20 8.14 -2.24
C TYR A 76 5.98 6.84 -2.38
N MET A 77 5.25 5.74 -2.48
CA MET A 77 5.78 4.41 -2.70
C MET A 77 5.11 3.80 -3.92
N GLY A 78 5.88 3.57 -4.98
CA GLY A 78 5.42 2.94 -6.23
C GLY A 78 5.99 1.54 -6.39
N HIS A 79 5.18 0.61 -6.88
CA HIS A 79 5.59 -0.76 -7.16
C HIS A 79 5.05 -1.23 -8.50
N LEU A 80 5.91 -1.81 -9.31
CA LEU A 80 5.57 -2.48 -10.57
C LEU A 80 5.72 -3.98 -10.37
N ARG A 81 4.61 -4.70 -10.51
CA ARG A 81 4.61 -6.14 -10.32
C ARG A 81 5.09 -6.83 -11.57
N TYR A 82 6.05 -7.72 -11.35
CA TYR A 82 6.48 -8.72 -12.31
C TYR A 82 6.37 -10.08 -11.61
N SER A 83 5.50 -10.97 -12.08
CA SER A 83 5.31 -12.29 -11.47
C SER A 83 6.21 -13.32 -12.15
N THR A 84 6.91 -14.06 -11.32
CA THR A 84 7.66 -15.24 -11.76
C THR A 84 7.02 -16.56 -11.33
N THR A 85 5.97 -16.53 -10.50
CA THR A 85 5.48 -17.72 -9.78
C THR A 85 3.99 -18.02 -9.92
N GLY A 86 3.31 -17.50 -10.95
CA GLY A 86 1.92 -17.88 -11.24
C GLY A 86 0.84 -17.45 -10.23
N LYS A 87 1.19 -16.79 -9.13
CA LYS A 87 0.22 -16.21 -8.20
C LYS A 87 -0.28 -14.89 -8.78
N SER A 88 -1.50 -14.87 -9.27
CA SER A 88 -2.12 -13.73 -9.93
C SER A 88 -3.25 -13.15 -9.08
N GLY A 89 -3.64 -11.90 -9.36
CA GLY A 89 -4.75 -11.22 -8.74
C GLY A 89 -4.33 -9.94 -8.02
N LEU A 90 -5.30 -9.05 -7.86
CA LEU A 90 -5.10 -7.73 -7.24
C LEU A 90 -4.57 -7.84 -5.81
N SER A 91 -4.92 -8.90 -5.09
CA SER A 91 -4.46 -9.16 -3.73
C SER A 91 -2.93 -9.29 -3.62
N TYR A 92 -2.26 -9.69 -4.70
CA TYR A 92 -0.80 -9.84 -4.73
C TYR A 92 -0.05 -8.61 -5.23
N VAL A 93 -0.76 -7.54 -5.59
CA VAL A 93 -0.13 -6.30 -6.06
C VAL A 93 0.27 -5.45 -4.85
N HIS A 94 1.54 -5.07 -4.79
CA HIS A 94 2.05 -4.13 -3.79
C HIS A 94 1.61 -2.68 -4.09
N PRO A 95 1.63 -1.78 -3.12
CA PRO A 95 1.98 -1.95 -1.71
C PRO A 95 0.96 -2.73 -0.91
N PHE A 96 1.42 -3.49 0.07
CA PHE A 96 0.55 -4.06 1.10
C PHE A 96 0.40 -3.08 2.25
N LEU A 97 -0.81 -3.03 2.81
CA LEU A 97 -1.18 -2.06 3.85
C LEU A 97 -1.84 -2.79 5.00
N ARG A 98 -1.28 -2.62 6.20
CA ARG A 98 -1.89 -2.99 7.46
C ARG A 98 -2.37 -1.72 8.16
N ARG A 99 -3.65 -1.67 8.48
CA ARG A 99 -4.27 -0.55 9.19
C ARG A 99 -4.45 -0.89 10.66
N SER A 100 -4.24 0.12 11.49
CA SER A 100 -4.50 0.09 12.92
C SER A 100 -5.18 1.38 13.33
N ASN A 101 -5.95 1.35 14.42
CA ASN A 101 -6.52 2.56 15.02
C ASN A 101 -5.42 3.49 15.58
N TRP A 102 -4.25 2.95 15.88
CA TRP A 102 -3.09 3.72 16.29
C TRP A 102 -2.27 4.13 15.07
N ARG A 103 -2.11 5.42 14.86
CA ARG A 103 -1.39 5.96 13.69
C ARG A 103 0.01 5.34 13.53
N ALA A 104 0.76 5.24 14.63
CA ALA A 104 2.12 4.70 14.63
C ALA A 104 2.21 3.18 14.34
N LYS A 105 1.08 2.46 14.38
CA LYS A 105 1.03 1.00 14.12
C LYS A 105 0.53 0.67 12.71
N ASN A 106 0.31 1.65 11.88
CA ASN A 106 0.01 1.43 10.46
C ASN A 106 1.30 1.12 9.69
N LEU A 107 1.22 0.15 8.81
CA LEU A 107 2.35 -0.28 7.98
C LEU A 107 1.96 -0.33 6.52
N CYS A 108 2.82 0.21 5.67
CA CYS A 108 2.74 0.06 4.23
C CYS A 108 4.07 -0.47 3.72
N ILE A 109 4.05 -1.58 2.95
CA ILE A 109 5.27 -2.27 2.53
C ILE A 109 5.22 -2.63 1.04
N CYS A 110 6.32 -2.40 0.37
CA CYS A 110 6.67 -2.99 -0.92
C CYS A 110 7.94 -3.81 -0.77
N ALA A 111 8.01 -4.93 -1.44
CA ALA A 111 9.22 -5.74 -1.43
C ALA A 111 9.35 -6.58 -2.71
N ASN A 112 10.57 -6.95 -3.03
CA ASN A 112 10.90 -7.90 -4.08
C ASN A 112 11.91 -8.90 -3.51
N PHE A 113 11.40 -9.93 -2.85
CA PHE A 113 12.19 -11.03 -2.31
C PHE A 113 11.35 -12.30 -2.28
N ASN A 114 12.01 -13.44 -2.13
CA ASN A 114 11.39 -14.73 -1.86
C ASN A 114 11.84 -15.23 -0.49
N MET A 115 10.88 -15.61 0.34
CA MET A 115 11.15 -16.25 1.63
C MET A 115 11.10 -17.77 1.45
N THR A 116 12.06 -18.47 2.01
CA THR A 116 12.15 -19.95 1.89
C THR A 116 11.28 -20.67 2.92
N ASN A 117 10.92 -19.99 4.01
CA ASN A 117 10.23 -20.57 5.17
C ASN A 117 8.83 -19.98 5.40
N VAL A 118 8.15 -19.59 4.34
CA VAL A 118 6.78 -19.02 4.40
C VAL A 118 5.80 -19.90 5.16
N PRO A 119 5.71 -21.23 4.93
CA PRO A 119 4.78 -22.09 5.66
C PRO A 119 5.02 -22.12 7.17
N GLU A 120 6.28 -22.13 7.61
CA GLU A 120 6.65 -22.14 9.02
C GLU A 120 6.25 -20.84 9.71
N ILE A 121 6.53 -19.70 9.08
CA ILE A 121 6.18 -18.39 9.59
C ILE A 121 4.66 -18.23 9.62
N PHE A 122 3.96 -18.67 8.58
CA PHE A 122 2.51 -18.64 8.51
C PHE A 122 1.89 -19.43 9.67
N GLY A 123 2.37 -20.65 9.93
CA GLY A 123 1.95 -21.47 11.07
C GLY A 123 2.20 -20.76 12.41
N SER A 124 3.36 -20.17 12.59
CA SER A 124 3.71 -19.41 13.80
C SER A 124 2.82 -18.20 14.03
N ILE A 125 2.42 -17.49 12.96
CA ILE A 125 1.50 -16.35 13.07
C ILE A 125 0.09 -16.83 13.40
N ALA A 126 -0.37 -17.90 12.77
CA ALA A 126 -1.68 -18.48 13.02
C ALA A 126 -1.84 -18.97 14.45
N THR A 127 -0.80 -19.60 15.05
CA THR A 127 -0.82 -20.04 16.45
C THR A 127 -0.87 -18.87 17.45
N LYS A 128 -0.48 -17.68 17.04
CA LYS A 128 -0.59 -16.44 17.84
C LYS A 128 -1.94 -15.73 17.67
N GLY A 129 -2.91 -16.38 17.06
CA GLY A 129 -4.25 -15.84 16.86
C GLY A 129 -4.40 -14.86 15.69
N GLN A 130 -3.38 -14.74 14.85
CA GLN A 130 -3.46 -13.95 13.61
C GLN A 130 -3.75 -14.87 12.43
N HIS A 131 -4.62 -14.42 11.54
CA HIS A 131 -5.03 -15.18 10.37
C HIS A 131 -4.66 -14.42 9.09
N PRO A 132 -3.42 -14.58 8.58
CA PRO A 132 -3.02 -13.95 7.32
C PRO A 132 -3.97 -14.38 6.18
N ARG A 133 -4.46 -13.41 5.43
CA ARG A 133 -5.44 -13.65 4.35
C ARG A 133 -4.84 -14.36 3.15
N MET A 134 -3.51 -14.36 3.03
CA MET A 134 -2.81 -15.00 1.92
C MET A 134 -1.39 -15.40 2.29
N MET A 135 -0.89 -16.43 1.62
CA MET A 135 0.50 -16.89 1.71
C MET A 135 1.38 -16.13 0.70
N SER A 136 1.55 -14.85 0.90
CA SER A 136 2.51 -14.02 0.17
C SER A 136 3.65 -13.65 1.11
N ASP A 137 4.89 -13.75 0.63
CA ASP A 137 6.09 -13.47 1.40
C ASP A 137 6.03 -12.09 2.06
N THR A 138 5.69 -11.09 1.29
CA THR A 138 5.60 -9.70 1.78
C THR A 138 4.42 -9.50 2.72
N TYR A 139 3.27 -10.15 2.47
CA TYR A 139 2.11 -10.03 3.34
C TYR A 139 2.36 -10.68 4.71
N ILE A 140 3.01 -11.82 4.73
CA ILE A 140 3.39 -12.51 5.97
C ILE A 140 4.39 -11.68 6.77
N LEU A 141 5.36 -11.05 6.09
CA LEU A 141 6.29 -10.13 6.73
C LEU A 141 5.55 -8.92 7.33
N LEU A 142 4.59 -8.35 6.61
CA LEU A 142 3.75 -7.26 7.09
C LEU A 142 3.04 -7.62 8.40
N GLU A 143 2.44 -8.80 8.47
CA GLU A 143 1.73 -9.29 9.66
C GLU A 143 2.70 -9.56 10.83
N GLN A 144 3.88 -10.11 10.56
CA GLN A 144 4.93 -10.29 11.57
C GLN A 144 5.39 -8.96 12.18
N LEU A 145 5.65 -7.98 11.32
CA LEU A 145 6.05 -6.63 11.77
C LEU A 145 4.92 -5.97 12.57
N GLY A 146 3.69 -6.09 12.09
CA GLY A 146 2.53 -5.56 12.78
C GLY A 146 2.33 -6.17 14.16
N HIS A 147 2.49 -7.48 14.28
CA HIS A 147 2.42 -8.17 15.57
C HIS A 147 3.51 -7.69 16.55
N ARG A 148 4.71 -7.41 16.06
CA ARG A 148 5.78 -6.83 16.88
C ARG A 148 5.42 -5.44 17.37
N LEU A 149 4.94 -4.57 16.48
CA LEU A 149 4.51 -3.22 16.85
C LEU A 149 3.34 -3.21 17.85
N ASP A 150 2.45 -4.21 17.80
CA ASP A 150 1.36 -4.31 18.75
C ASP A 150 1.87 -4.61 20.16
N ARG A 151 2.92 -5.44 20.28
CA ARG A 151 3.50 -5.85 21.56
C ARG A 151 4.43 -4.83 22.21
N GLU A 152 5.14 -4.04 21.43
CA GLU A 152 6.07 -3.02 21.94
C GLU A 152 5.38 -1.85 22.65
N SER A 153 4.05 -1.81 22.63
CA SER A 153 3.24 -0.73 23.21
C SER A 153 2.47 -1.17 24.46
N GLU A 154 2.70 -2.39 24.94
CA GLU A 154 2.23 -2.89 26.22
C GLU A 154 3.32 -2.69 27.29
#